data_a281886c137f7957e67a4aba7f4da279
#
_entry.id   a281886c137f7957e67a4aba7f4da279
#
_cell.length_a   1.000
_cell.length_b   1.000
_cell.length_c   1.000
_cell.angle_alpha   90.00
_cell.angle_beta   90.00
_cell.angle_gamma   90.00
#
_symmetry.space_group_name_H-M   'P 1'
#
loop_
_entity.id
_entity.type
_entity.pdbx_description
1 polymer ?
#
loop_
_entity_poly.entity_id
_entity_poly.type
_entity_poly.pdbx_seq_one_letter_code
_entity_poly.pdbx_strand_id
1 'polypeptide(L)'
;GLYMFKKRENVADIEEGNLLSPKFDNDGLIPVITTCSKTKEILMHGYMNVEALKLTIETKEAHYWSRSRKKIWHKGKHSGFVQKVIELRIDDDQDAIWLTVDIGKGSSCHVGYRSCFYRSVPLGKIDNARKIEMNFEEKEKSFDPNEVYKNQANPTKI
;
A
#
# COMPACT_ATOMS: atom_id res chain seq x y z
N GLY A 1 -0.92 18.18 12.81
CA GLY A 1 -0.40 18.97 11.74
C GLY A 1 0.99 18.60 11.28
N LEU A 2 1.54 19.44 10.44
CA LEU A 2 2.86 19.23 9.85
C LEU A 2 4.01 19.42 10.85
N TYR A 3 3.76 20.00 12.00
CA TYR A 3 4.79 20.32 12.98
C TYR A 3 5.48 19.10 13.61
N MET A 4 4.87 17.93 13.54
CA MET A 4 5.49 16.69 14.02
C MET A 4 6.58 16.19 13.06
N PHE A 5 6.56 16.61 11.80
CA PHE A 5 7.58 16.25 10.83
C PHE A 5 8.61 17.37 10.73
N LYS A 6 9.88 16.96 10.63
CA LYS A 6 10.94 17.94 10.41
C LYS A 6 10.80 18.53 9.00
N LYS A 7 10.95 19.83 8.90
CA LYS A 7 10.96 20.53 7.62
C LYS A 7 12.18 20.07 6.80
N ARG A 8 11.99 19.87 5.51
CA ARG A 8 13.02 19.42 4.60
C ARG A 8 13.90 20.63 4.17
N GLU A 9 15.05 20.77 4.80
CA GLU A 9 15.92 21.94 4.62
C GLU A 9 17.24 21.62 3.94
N ASN A 10 17.85 20.46 4.24
CA ASN A 10 19.10 20.05 3.61
C ASN A 10 19.19 18.53 3.49
N VAL A 11 19.99 18.08 2.54
CA VAL A 11 20.11 16.66 2.20
C VAL A 11 20.70 15.83 3.34
N ALA A 12 21.72 16.36 4.03
CA ALA A 12 22.37 15.61 5.10
C ALA A 12 21.41 15.28 6.24
N ASP A 13 20.57 16.23 6.64
CA ASP A 13 19.57 15.98 7.69
C ASP A 13 18.52 14.97 7.24
N ILE A 14 18.13 15.01 5.97
CA ILE A 14 17.15 14.07 5.42
C ILE A 14 17.70 12.66 5.38
N GLU A 15 18.92 12.47 4.86
CA GLU A 15 19.49 11.15 4.61
C GLU A 15 20.20 10.54 5.82
N GLU A 16 20.82 11.37 6.64
CA GLU A 16 21.66 10.91 7.75
C GLU A 16 21.15 11.29 9.13
N GLY A 17 20.13 12.15 9.21
CA GLY A 17 19.48 12.52 10.44
C GLY A 17 18.47 11.47 10.90
N ASN A 18 17.95 11.65 12.12
CA ASN A 18 17.00 10.71 12.73
C ASN A 18 15.60 11.29 12.94
N LEU A 19 15.30 12.45 12.36
CA LEU A 19 13.98 13.03 12.43
C LEU A 19 13.17 12.71 11.18
N LEU A 20 11.91 12.34 11.38
CA LEU A 20 11.02 12.04 10.27
C LEU A 20 10.69 13.31 9.48
N SER A 21 11.02 13.30 8.19
CA SER A 21 10.89 14.42 7.29
C SER A 21 10.36 13.97 5.92
N PRO A 22 9.12 13.44 5.88
CA PRO A 22 8.62 12.80 4.66
C PRO A 22 8.42 13.81 3.54
N LYS A 23 8.68 13.34 2.33
CA LYS A 23 8.42 14.11 1.11
C LYS A 23 7.11 13.64 0.49
N PHE A 24 6.14 14.53 0.47
CA PHE A 24 4.90 14.33 -0.26
C PHE A 24 5.03 14.93 -1.66
N ASP A 25 4.41 14.30 -2.64
CA ASP A 25 4.42 14.80 -4.02
C ASP A 25 3.52 16.05 -4.18
N ASN A 26 3.36 16.53 -5.43
CA ASN A 26 2.56 17.71 -5.72
C ASN A 26 1.06 17.53 -5.36
N ASP A 27 0.60 16.30 -5.25
CA ASP A 27 -0.77 15.99 -4.83
C ASP A 27 -0.87 15.75 -3.31
N GLY A 28 0.23 15.94 -2.59
CA GLY A 28 0.29 15.72 -1.13
C GLY A 28 0.36 14.25 -0.74
N LEU A 29 0.88 13.39 -1.62
CA LEU A 29 0.89 11.94 -1.42
C LEU A 29 2.31 11.38 -1.37
N ILE A 30 2.48 10.32 -0.58
CA ILE A 30 3.70 9.52 -0.51
C ILE A 30 3.34 8.07 -0.84
N PRO A 31 4.10 7.38 -1.71
CA PRO A 31 3.83 5.98 -2.03
C PRO A 31 4.19 5.05 -0.88
N VAL A 32 3.44 3.95 -0.78
CA VAL A 32 3.58 2.96 0.27
C VAL A 32 3.60 1.57 -0.34
N ILE A 33 4.59 0.77 0.05
CA ILE A 33 4.63 -0.66 -0.24
C ILE A 33 4.34 -1.39 1.07
N THR A 34 3.45 -2.38 1.03
CA THR A 34 3.04 -3.14 2.21
C THR A 34 3.38 -4.61 2.04
N THR A 35 4.11 -5.17 3.01
CA THR A 35 4.50 -6.59 3.03
C THR A 35 3.88 -7.30 4.23
N CYS A 36 3.63 -8.60 4.07
CA CYS A 36 3.18 -9.47 5.14
C CYS A 36 4.34 -9.80 6.08
N SER A 37 4.15 -9.61 7.39
CA SER A 37 5.18 -9.90 8.38
C SER A 37 5.55 -11.38 8.46
N LYS A 38 4.61 -12.26 8.16
CA LYS A 38 4.79 -13.71 8.26
C LYS A 38 5.38 -14.32 6.99
N THR A 39 4.82 -14.00 5.84
CA THR A 39 5.23 -14.61 4.56
C THR A 39 6.30 -13.81 3.84
N LYS A 40 6.50 -12.55 4.21
CA LYS A 40 7.41 -11.60 3.55
C LYS A 40 6.97 -11.23 2.14
N GLU A 41 5.77 -11.62 1.74
CA GLU A 41 5.22 -11.25 0.44
C GLU A 41 4.82 -9.78 0.41
N ILE A 42 5.01 -9.14 -0.73
CA ILE A 42 4.42 -7.83 -0.98
C ILE A 42 2.92 -8.02 -1.20
N LEU A 43 2.12 -7.33 -0.41
CA LEU A 43 0.67 -7.44 -0.44
C LEU A 43 0.03 -6.41 -1.36
N MET A 44 0.49 -5.18 -1.30
CA MET A 44 -0.10 -4.09 -2.05
C MET A 44 0.82 -2.88 -2.15
N HIS A 45 0.48 -2.00 -3.06
CA HIS A 45 1.01 -0.65 -3.19
C HIS A 45 -0.14 0.33 -2.98
N GLY A 46 0.12 1.41 -2.27
CA GLY A 46 -0.88 2.46 -2.04
C GLY A 46 -0.22 3.81 -1.83
N TYR A 47 -1.00 4.76 -1.35
CA TYR A 47 -0.54 6.12 -1.06
C TYR A 47 -1.06 6.57 0.29
N MET A 48 -0.32 7.47 0.93
CA MET A 48 -0.77 8.18 2.13
C MET A 48 -0.67 9.67 1.90
N ASN A 49 -1.66 10.42 2.40
CA ASN A 49 -1.47 11.84 2.64
C ASN A 49 -0.95 12.02 4.08
N VAL A 50 -0.77 13.25 4.52
CA VAL A 50 -0.29 13.56 5.88
C VAL A 50 -1.19 12.91 6.94
N GLU A 51 -2.50 13.02 6.79
CA GLU A 51 -3.45 12.49 7.78
C GLU A 51 -3.45 10.96 7.82
N ALA A 52 -3.36 10.30 6.68
CA ALA A 52 -3.27 8.84 6.62
C ALA A 52 -2.00 8.33 7.29
N LEU A 53 -0.86 8.99 7.06
CA LEU A 53 0.40 8.66 7.72
C LEU A 53 0.29 8.85 9.23
N LYS A 54 -0.25 9.96 9.67
CA LYS A 54 -0.45 10.25 11.09
C LYS A 54 -1.35 9.21 11.75
N LEU A 55 -2.49 8.89 11.14
CA LEU A 55 -3.41 7.87 11.65
C LEU A 55 -2.76 6.50 11.72
N THR A 56 -1.96 6.13 10.73
CA THR A 56 -1.23 4.86 10.72
C THR A 56 -0.25 4.78 11.89
N ILE A 57 0.50 5.85 12.14
CA ILE A 57 1.44 5.93 13.27
C ILE A 57 0.69 5.82 14.60
N GLU A 58 -0.38 6.57 14.78
CA GLU A 58 -1.12 6.64 16.05
C GLU A 58 -1.87 5.34 16.36
N THR A 59 -2.56 4.78 15.38
CA THR A 59 -3.44 3.61 15.60
C THR A 59 -2.73 2.28 15.44
N LYS A 60 -1.55 2.26 14.80
CA LYS A 60 -0.86 1.03 14.40
C LYS A 60 -1.70 0.17 13.44
N GLU A 61 -2.64 0.77 12.75
CA GLU A 61 -3.43 0.14 11.71
C GLU A 61 -3.27 0.94 10.43
N ALA A 62 -3.11 0.25 9.29
CA ALA A 62 -2.79 0.94 8.05
C ALA A 62 -3.97 1.76 7.54
N HIS A 63 -3.69 3.02 7.29
CA HIS A 63 -4.58 3.96 6.62
C HIS A 63 -3.92 4.46 5.36
N TYR A 64 -4.68 4.56 4.29
CA TYR A 64 -4.20 5.00 2.98
C TYR A 64 -5.07 6.15 2.48
N TRP A 65 -4.56 6.87 1.49
CA TRP A 65 -5.37 7.81 0.72
C TRP A 65 -5.90 7.10 -0.52
N SER A 66 -7.21 7.02 -0.66
CA SER A 66 -7.83 6.50 -1.87
C SER A 66 -7.87 7.61 -2.93
N ARG A 67 -7.07 7.46 -3.98
CA ARG A 67 -7.02 8.44 -5.08
C ARG A 67 -8.31 8.49 -5.87
N SER A 68 -8.96 7.33 -6.04
CA SER A 68 -10.21 7.25 -6.81
C SER A 68 -11.41 7.83 -6.04
N ARG A 69 -11.46 7.62 -4.72
CA ARG A 69 -12.56 8.09 -3.87
C ARG A 69 -12.27 9.43 -3.22
N LYS A 70 -11.03 9.91 -3.28
CA LYS A 70 -10.55 11.17 -2.69
C LYS A 70 -10.88 11.26 -1.20
N LYS A 71 -10.54 10.20 -0.46
CA LYS A 71 -10.73 10.15 0.99
C LYS A 71 -9.74 9.19 1.65
N ILE A 72 -9.62 9.30 2.96
CA ILE A 72 -8.83 8.36 3.76
C ILE A 72 -9.55 7.01 3.80
N TRP A 73 -8.77 5.97 3.62
CA TRP A 73 -9.23 4.60 3.63
C TRP A 73 -8.53 3.84 4.76
N HIS A 74 -9.28 3.50 5.81
CA HIS A 74 -8.83 2.62 6.87
C HIS A 74 -8.93 1.18 6.36
N LYS A 75 -7.79 0.60 6.01
CA LYS A 75 -7.74 -0.74 5.43
C LYS A 75 -8.35 -1.76 6.37
N GLY A 76 -9.37 -2.45 5.91
CA GLY A 76 -10.04 -3.50 6.65
C GLY A 76 -11.22 -3.06 7.49
N LYS A 77 -11.54 -1.77 7.56
CA LYS A 77 -12.67 -1.27 8.36
C LYS A 77 -14.00 -1.92 7.96
N HIS A 78 -14.23 -2.10 6.66
CA HIS A 78 -15.46 -2.71 6.16
C HIS A 78 -15.32 -4.19 5.84
N SER A 79 -14.16 -4.63 5.33
CA SER A 79 -13.92 -6.01 4.95
C SER A 79 -13.56 -6.92 6.13
N GLY A 80 -13.14 -6.34 7.26
CA GLY A 80 -12.59 -7.08 8.38
C GLY A 80 -11.12 -7.46 8.23
N PHE A 81 -10.47 -7.11 7.13
CA PHE A 81 -9.08 -7.48 6.84
C PHE A 81 -8.13 -6.33 7.20
N VAL A 82 -8.13 -5.98 8.48
CA VAL A 82 -7.27 -4.92 9.03
C VAL A 82 -5.80 -5.30 8.88
N GLN A 83 -4.98 -4.31 8.56
CA GLN A 83 -3.53 -4.46 8.52
C GLN A 83 -2.92 -3.86 9.80
N LYS A 84 -2.52 -4.71 10.72
CA LYS A 84 -1.82 -4.28 11.94
C LYS A 84 -0.38 -3.99 11.62
N VAL A 85 0.06 -2.76 11.81
CA VAL A 85 1.42 -2.33 11.47
C VAL A 85 2.39 -2.79 12.55
N ILE A 86 3.34 -3.63 12.14
CA ILE A 86 4.43 -4.12 12.97
C ILE A 86 5.62 -3.18 12.86
N GLU A 87 5.91 -2.69 11.66
CA GLU A 87 7.02 -1.79 11.40
C GLU A 87 6.66 -0.86 10.24
N LEU A 88 7.13 0.38 10.34
CA LEU A 88 7.05 1.37 9.27
C LEU A 88 8.47 1.87 9.01
N ARG A 89 8.95 1.70 7.79
CA ARG A 89 10.24 2.25 7.35
C ARG A 89 10.01 3.30 6.27
N ILE A 90 10.94 4.21 6.19
CA ILE A 90 10.98 5.21 5.13
C ILE A 90 12.34 5.09 4.42
N ASP A 91 12.39 5.35 3.13
CA ASP A 91 13.64 5.19 2.39
C ASP A 91 14.62 6.34 2.63
N ASP A 92 15.78 6.32 1.96
CA ASP A 92 16.90 7.21 2.24
C ASP A 92 16.55 8.69 2.06
N ASP A 93 15.82 9.04 1.00
CA ASP A 93 15.40 10.41 0.75
C ASP A 93 14.00 10.72 1.29
N GLN A 94 13.42 9.78 2.02
CA GLN A 94 12.14 9.90 2.71
C GLN A 94 10.96 10.24 1.77
N ASP A 95 10.93 9.60 0.62
CA ASP A 95 9.85 9.77 -0.37
C ASP A 95 9.05 8.49 -0.66
N ALA A 96 9.34 7.41 0.05
CA ALA A 96 8.59 6.16 -0.06
C ALA A 96 8.56 5.44 1.29
N ILE A 97 7.42 4.85 1.61
CA ILE A 97 7.17 4.14 2.87
C ILE A 97 7.07 2.65 2.61
N TRP A 98 7.62 1.88 3.53
CA TRP A 98 7.47 0.44 3.57
C TRP A 98 6.80 0.04 4.89
N LEU A 99 5.58 -0.50 4.80
CA LEU A 99 4.88 -1.10 5.94
C LEU A 99 5.10 -2.61 5.98
N THR A 100 5.38 -3.11 7.17
CA THR A 100 5.28 -4.53 7.47
C THR A 100 4.06 -4.73 8.36
N VAL A 101 3.13 -5.59 7.93
CA VAL A 101 1.85 -5.74 8.61
C VAL A 101 1.52 -7.19 8.93
N ASP A 102 0.74 -7.39 10.00
CA ASP A 102 0.11 -8.65 10.32
C ASP A 102 -1.35 -8.58 9.85
N ILE A 103 -1.73 -9.42 8.90
CA ILE A 103 -3.09 -9.49 8.38
C ILE A 103 -3.85 -10.72 8.90
N GLY A 104 -3.21 -11.52 9.76
CA GLY A 104 -3.82 -12.76 10.22
C GLY A 104 -4.12 -13.69 9.05
N LYS A 105 -5.39 -14.11 8.92
CA LYS A 105 -5.88 -14.92 7.79
C LYS A 105 -6.49 -14.06 6.68
N GLY A 106 -6.31 -12.74 6.74
CA GLY A 106 -6.92 -11.81 5.81
C GLY A 106 -6.25 -11.75 4.45
N SER A 107 -6.75 -10.84 3.63
CA SER A 107 -6.29 -10.59 2.28
C SER A 107 -6.20 -9.09 2.02
N SER A 108 -5.26 -8.67 1.18
CA SER A 108 -5.11 -7.26 0.83
C SER A 108 -5.78 -6.87 -0.48
N CYS A 109 -6.04 -7.83 -1.36
CA CYS A 109 -6.58 -7.53 -2.68
C CYS A 109 -8.11 -7.53 -2.69
N HIS A 110 -8.71 -6.46 -3.21
CA HIS A 110 -10.17 -6.36 -3.34
C HIS A 110 -10.76 -7.38 -4.33
N VAL A 111 -9.93 -7.97 -5.20
CA VAL A 111 -10.34 -9.03 -6.13
C VAL A 111 -10.47 -10.39 -5.41
N GLY A 112 -9.91 -10.53 -4.21
CA GLY A 112 -10.02 -11.72 -3.39
C GLY A 112 -8.72 -12.51 -3.24
N TYR A 113 -7.68 -12.16 -3.97
CA TYR A 113 -6.36 -12.76 -3.79
C TYR A 113 -5.68 -12.20 -2.55
N ARG A 114 -4.76 -12.96 -1.94
CA ARG A 114 -4.04 -12.50 -0.77
C ARG A 114 -3.18 -11.27 -1.09
N SER A 115 -2.44 -11.31 -2.19
CA SER A 115 -1.64 -10.19 -2.67
C SER A 115 -2.32 -9.52 -3.87
N CYS A 116 -2.17 -8.20 -3.98
CA CYS A 116 -2.55 -7.47 -5.18
C CYS A 116 -1.64 -7.82 -6.37
N PHE A 117 -0.46 -8.38 -6.09
CA PHE A 117 0.52 -8.78 -7.10
C PHE A 117 0.38 -10.27 -7.43
N TYR A 118 -0.81 -10.70 -7.76
CA TYR A 118 -1.15 -12.11 -8.00
C TYR A 118 -0.84 -12.59 -9.42
N ARG A 119 -0.39 -11.72 -10.30
CA ARG A 119 -0.04 -12.06 -11.68
C ARG A 119 1.38 -11.60 -11.99
N SER A 120 2.07 -12.35 -12.83
CA SER A 120 3.39 -11.98 -13.31
C SER A 120 3.39 -11.81 -14.83
N VAL A 121 4.35 -11.03 -15.30
CA VAL A 121 4.58 -10.79 -16.73
C VAL A 121 5.78 -11.63 -17.15
N PRO A 122 5.65 -12.49 -18.18
CA PRO A 122 6.80 -13.25 -18.65
C PRO A 122 7.87 -12.31 -19.21
N LEU A 123 9.12 -12.62 -18.89
CA LEU A 123 10.26 -11.84 -19.35
C LEU A 123 10.90 -12.50 -20.55
N GLY A 124 11.47 -11.72 -21.44
CA GLY A 124 12.18 -12.17 -22.61
C GLY A 124 11.82 -11.41 -23.87
N LYS A 125 12.06 -12.01 -25.02
CA LYS A 125 11.81 -11.37 -26.31
C LYS A 125 10.32 -11.11 -26.52
N ILE A 126 9.99 -9.90 -26.94
CA ILE A 126 8.61 -9.50 -27.25
C ILE A 126 8.27 -9.81 -28.72
N ASP A 127 7.13 -10.44 -28.92
CA ASP A 127 6.53 -10.59 -30.24
C ASP A 127 5.44 -9.51 -30.39
N ASN A 128 5.71 -8.50 -31.21
CA ASN A 128 4.80 -7.36 -31.38
C ASN A 128 3.47 -7.71 -32.09
N ALA A 129 3.38 -8.91 -32.67
CA ALA A 129 2.16 -9.39 -33.31
C ALA A 129 1.16 -10.00 -32.31
N ARG A 130 1.57 -10.21 -31.07
CA ARG A 130 0.77 -10.87 -30.04
C ARG A 130 0.59 -10.01 -28.80
N LYS A 131 -0.51 -10.21 -28.11
CA LYS A 131 -0.73 -9.66 -26.77
C LYS A 131 0.10 -10.43 -25.76
N ILE A 132 0.65 -9.73 -24.77
CA ILE A 132 1.39 -10.38 -23.69
C ILE A 132 0.37 -10.98 -22.72
N GLU A 133 0.49 -12.29 -22.51
CA GLU A 133 -0.34 -12.99 -21.53
C GLU A 133 0.40 -13.08 -20.20
N MET A 134 -0.31 -12.79 -19.12
CA MET A 134 0.25 -12.88 -17.77
C MET A 134 0.01 -14.25 -17.17
N ASN A 135 0.86 -14.65 -16.23
CA ASN A 135 0.71 -15.86 -15.45
C ASN A 135 0.07 -15.53 -14.10
N PHE A 136 -0.86 -16.36 -13.64
CA PHE A 136 -1.43 -16.25 -12.31
C PHE A 136 -0.52 -16.95 -11.30
N GLU A 137 0.00 -16.22 -10.33
CA GLU A 137 0.86 -16.75 -9.27
C GLU A 137 0.03 -17.19 -8.06
N GLU A 138 -1.14 -16.60 -7.84
CA GLU A 138 -2.16 -17.11 -6.92
C GLU A 138 -3.32 -17.60 -7.77
N LYS A 139 -3.58 -18.91 -7.70
CA LYS A 139 -4.61 -19.54 -8.55
C LYS A 139 -5.99 -19.53 -7.90
N GLU A 140 -6.04 -19.41 -6.58
CA GLU A 140 -7.27 -19.43 -5.81
C GLU A 140 -7.42 -18.13 -5.03
N LYS A 141 -8.64 -17.62 -4.97
CA LYS A 141 -8.97 -16.45 -4.16
C LYS A 141 -9.06 -16.85 -2.68
N SER A 142 -8.59 -15.95 -1.80
CA SER A 142 -8.67 -16.15 -0.36
C SER A 142 -10.10 -15.92 0.18
N PHE A 143 -10.90 -15.14 -0.54
CA PHE A 143 -12.29 -14.86 -0.20
C PHE A 143 -13.09 -14.51 -1.47
N ASP A 144 -14.43 -14.57 -1.35
CA ASP A 144 -15.32 -14.10 -2.43
C ASP A 144 -15.52 -12.59 -2.30
N PRO A 145 -15.03 -11.78 -3.23
CA PRO A 145 -15.19 -10.34 -3.16
C PRO A 145 -16.65 -9.88 -3.23
N ASN A 146 -17.55 -10.67 -3.84
CA ASN A 146 -18.97 -10.37 -3.88
C ASN A 146 -19.64 -10.44 -2.49
N GLU A 147 -19.12 -11.29 -1.61
CA GLU A 147 -19.62 -11.39 -0.23
C GLU A 147 -19.05 -10.30 0.66
N VAL A 148 -17.74 -10.01 0.53
CA VAL A 148 -17.04 -9.05 1.39
C VAL A 148 -17.35 -7.61 1.01
N TYR A 149 -17.33 -7.31 -0.29
CA TYR A 149 -17.53 -5.95 -0.83
C TYR A 149 -18.91 -5.75 -1.42
N LYS A 150 -19.89 -6.41 -0.86
CA LYS A 150 -21.29 -6.30 -1.27
C LYS A 150 -21.72 -4.83 -1.26
N ASN A 151 -22.28 -4.35 -2.34
CA ASN A 151 -22.74 -2.96 -2.52
C ASN A 151 -21.58 -1.91 -2.61
N GLN A 152 -20.34 -2.33 -2.76
CA GLN A 152 -19.24 -1.41 -2.98
C GLN A 152 -18.77 -1.46 -4.43
N ALA A 153 -18.54 -0.29 -5.01
CA ALA A 153 -17.99 -0.20 -6.36
C ALA A 153 -16.53 -0.64 -6.38
N ASN A 154 -16.13 -1.28 -7.47
CA ASN A 154 -14.72 -1.62 -7.69
C ASN A 154 -13.91 -0.32 -7.81
N PRO A 155 -12.82 -0.16 -7.04
CA PRO A 155 -12.01 1.06 -7.08
C PRO A 155 -11.18 1.22 -8.36
N THR A 156 -11.01 0.15 -9.14
CA THR A 156 -10.22 0.20 -10.38
C THR A 156 -10.91 1.06 -11.43
N LYS A 157 -10.16 1.99 -12.01
CA LYS A 157 -10.61 2.86 -13.12
C LYS A 157 -9.89 2.45 -14.40
N ILE A 158 -10.57 2.59 -15.52
CA ILE A 158 -10.00 2.28 -16.84
C ILE A 158 -9.06 3.44 -17.30
#